data_6ffc2c67bef1fb839ec38f5d17a991e2
#
_entry.id   6ffc2c67bef1fb839ec38f5d17a991e2
#
_cell.length_a   1.000
_cell.length_b   1.000
_cell.length_c   1.000
_cell.angle_alpha   90.00
_cell.angle_beta   90.00
_cell.angle_gamma   90.00
#
_symmetry.space_group_name_H-M   'P 1'
#
loop_
_entity.id
_entity.type
_entity.pdbx_description
1 polymer ?
#
loop_
_entity_poly.entity_id
_entity_poly.type
_entity_poly.pdbx_seq_one_letter_code
_entity_poly.pdbx_strand_id
1 'polypeptide(L)'
;MLYKECTMQHLFYMGRHTVCRLRKMAEEHHIPVLKEVWCDNRPAWRFKESPQLDFLEQNLYRYNGKIWKNDPQDIQIFRGKNPAEETEYVCSCINEKVQKEGMRYRDLAVVTGDLASYGKEIAHRFDEAGIPYFLDDKKSILENPFIELIRAALDGVKDASYESIFRYLKTGFVYDETYSREEAQVLTDRMENYARALGIKGWKNWDMTWEKPCRGGERLSLEELNQYRQWVLEPLKVLRQAFKEENATISSVTTVLRQVLESMKLEEKLESFSNYFLERKEPGDENRAREYSQVYERVMELLERLEGLLGDEKADMKNYIQILDAGFEEIKIGVLPAT
;
A
#
# COMPACT_ATOMS: atom_id res chain seq x y z
N MET A 1 -13.91 41.27 -1.33
CA MET A 1 -12.78 41.46 -0.37
C MET A 1 -12.21 40.16 0.20
N LEU A 2 -12.47 39.00 -0.40
CA LEU A 2 -12.05 37.67 0.09
C LEU A 2 -10.60 37.29 -0.30
N TYR A 3 -9.93 38.09 -1.10
CA TYR A 3 -8.62 37.73 -1.68
C TYR A 3 -7.49 38.70 -1.31
N LYS A 4 -7.63 39.42 -0.18
CA LYS A 4 -6.46 40.08 0.41
C LYS A 4 -5.57 39.04 1.06
N GLU A 5 -4.27 39.19 0.88
CA GLU A 5 -3.28 38.41 1.60
C GLU A 5 -3.67 38.30 3.08
N CYS A 6 -3.78 37.11 3.59
CA CYS A 6 -4.05 36.86 4.99
C CYS A 6 -2.83 36.19 5.62
N THR A 7 -2.68 36.33 6.92
CA THR A 7 -1.58 35.72 7.67
C THR A 7 -1.71 34.19 7.66
N MET A 8 -0.60 33.47 7.76
CA MET A 8 -0.56 32.01 7.84
C MET A 8 -1.45 31.40 8.94
N GLN A 9 -1.77 32.19 9.96
CA GLN A 9 -2.61 31.79 11.08
C GLN A 9 -4.11 31.76 10.76
N HIS A 10 -4.51 32.27 9.58
CA HIS A 10 -5.91 32.31 9.20
C HIS A 10 -6.37 30.93 8.72
N LEU A 11 -7.47 30.41 9.23
CA LEU A 11 -8.02 29.08 8.89
C LEU A 11 -8.10 28.81 7.38
N PHE A 12 -8.48 29.84 6.61
CA PHE A 12 -8.63 29.74 5.15
C PHE A 12 -7.40 30.27 4.37
N TYR A 13 -6.23 30.35 5.03
CA TYR A 13 -5.03 30.88 4.41
C TYR A 13 -4.65 30.12 3.14
N MET A 14 -4.60 28.79 3.17
CA MET A 14 -4.20 27.97 2.03
C MET A 14 -5.07 28.23 0.80
N GLY A 15 -6.41 28.22 0.97
CA GLY A 15 -7.33 28.49 -0.13
C GLY A 15 -7.18 29.91 -0.69
N ARG A 16 -7.06 30.91 0.17
CA ARG A 16 -6.84 32.31 -0.24
C ARG A 16 -5.49 32.48 -0.95
N HIS A 17 -4.42 31.91 -0.40
CA HIS A 17 -3.10 31.95 -1.02
C HIS A 17 -3.09 31.32 -2.41
N THR A 18 -3.74 30.17 -2.57
CA THR A 18 -3.88 29.49 -3.87
C THR A 18 -4.56 30.38 -4.88
N VAL A 19 -5.70 31.02 -4.52
CA VAL A 19 -6.40 31.92 -5.44
C VAL A 19 -5.58 33.15 -5.77
N CYS A 20 -4.88 33.76 -4.80
CA CYS A 20 -3.97 34.89 -5.06
C CYS A 20 -2.85 34.48 -6.03
N ARG A 21 -2.24 33.31 -5.83
CA ARG A 21 -1.19 32.78 -6.69
C ARG A 21 -1.68 32.52 -8.13
N LEU A 22 -2.85 31.89 -8.27
CA LEU A 22 -3.43 31.65 -9.61
C LEU A 22 -3.74 32.95 -10.34
N ARG A 23 -4.26 33.97 -9.65
CA ARG A 23 -4.50 35.30 -10.23
C ARG A 23 -3.20 35.97 -10.68
N LYS A 24 -2.18 35.91 -9.85
CA LYS A 24 -0.86 36.44 -10.22
C LYS A 24 -0.28 35.75 -11.45
N MET A 25 -0.37 34.43 -11.52
CA MET A 25 0.04 33.68 -12.71
C MET A 25 -0.77 34.06 -13.95
N ALA A 26 -2.08 34.23 -13.82
CA ALA A 26 -2.93 34.68 -14.93
C ALA A 26 -2.53 36.09 -15.41
N GLU A 27 -2.22 37.00 -14.50
CA GLU A 27 -1.76 38.35 -14.82
C GLU A 27 -0.40 38.31 -15.52
N GLU A 28 0.56 37.54 -15.00
CA GLU A 28 1.91 37.37 -15.60
C GLU A 28 1.85 36.79 -17.03
N HIS A 29 0.90 35.92 -17.30
CA HIS A 29 0.69 35.29 -18.61
C HIS A 29 -0.38 35.98 -19.48
N HIS A 30 -0.87 37.14 -19.06
CA HIS A 30 -1.91 37.91 -19.78
C HIS A 30 -3.20 37.12 -20.06
N ILE A 31 -3.55 36.18 -19.13
CA ILE A 31 -4.78 35.39 -19.24
C ILE A 31 -5.94 36.18 -18.62
N PRO A 32 -7.05 36.43 -19.37
CA PRO A 32 -8.18 37.16 -18.81
C PRO A 32 -8.89 36.39 -17.74
N VAL A 33 -9.05 37.00 -16.56
CA VAL A 33 -9.82 36.44 -15.43
C VAL A 33 -11.27 36.90 -15.55
N LEU A 34 -12.22 35.98 -15.67
CA LEU A 34 -13.63 36.27 -15.72
C LEU A 34 -14.16 36.82 -14.41
N LYS A 35 -15.34 37.45 -14.45
CA LYS A 35 -16.03 37.93 -13.28
C LYS A 35 -16.34 36.76 -12.34
N GLU A 36 -16.11 36.97 -11.06
CA GLU A 36 -16.40 36.00 -10.02
C GLU A 36 -17.88 35.61 -9.97
N VAL A 37 -18.15 34.30 -9.87
CA VAL A 37 -19.46 33.75 -9.59
C VAL A 37 -19.50 33.34 -8.13
N TRP A 38 -20.37 33.95 -7.37
CA TRP A 38 -20.53 33.67 -5.93
C TRP A 38 -21.65 32.65 -5.74
N CYS A 39 -21.30 31.49 -5.17
CA CYS A 39 -22.27 30.46 -4.82
C CYS A 39 -22.67 30.59 -3.32
N ASP A 40 -22.97 31.82 -2.89
CA ASP A 40 -23.26 32.15 -1.49
C ASP A 40 -24.77 32.36 -1.25
N ASN A 41 -25.57 31.45 -1.77
CA ASN A 41 -27.02 31.44 -1.45
C ASN A 41 -27.25 30.97 0.00
N ARG A 42 -28.00 31.74 0.77
CA ARG A 42 -28.30 31.41 2.17
C ARG A 42 -29.81 31.17 2.35
N PRO A 43 -30.19 30.14 3.13
CA PRO A 43 -29.34 29.08 3.68
C PRO A 43 -28.66 28.27 2.59
N ALA A 44 -27.44 27.73 2.85
CA ALA A 44 -26.78 26.84 1.88
C ALA A 44 -27.74 25.69 1.57
N TRP A 45 -27.85 25.31 0.28
CA TRP A 45 -28.85 24.33 -0.18
C TRP A 45 -28.80 23.02 0.64
N ARG A 46 -27.60 22.55 0.98
CA ARG A 46 -27.38 21.34 1.81
C ARG A 46 -27.88 21.47 3.26
N PHE A 47 -28.05 22.69 3.76
CA PHE A 47 -28.52 22.96 5.12
C PHE A 47 -29.91 23.59 5.16
N LYS A 48 -30.67 23.51 4.07
CA LYS A 48 -31.99 24.13 3.95
C LYS A 48 -32.96 23.64 5.05
N GLU A 49 -32.84 22.36 5.41
CA GLU A 49 -33.67 21.71 6.41
C GLU A 49 -33.05 21.70 7.82
N SER A 50 -31.79 22.16 7.95
CA SER A 50 -31.09 22.24 9.24
C SER A 50 -30.47 23.61 9.48
N PRO A 51 -31.24 24.54 10.04
CA PRO A 51 -30.75 25.88 10.40
C PRO A 51 -29.57 25.85 11.37
N GLN A 52 -29.47 24.82 12.21
CA GLN A 52 -28.38 24.64 13.16
C GLN A 52 -27.05 24.35 12.45
N LEU A 53 -27.05 23.47 11.45
CA LEU A 53 -25.87 23.17 10.66
C LEU A 53 -25.45 24.36 9.80
N ASP A 54 -26.44 25.14 9.27
CA ASP A 54 -26.15 26.38 8.55
C ASP A 54 -25.54 27.43 9.50
N PHE A 55 -26.02 27.54 10.70
CA PHE A 55 -25.44 28.42 11.73
C PHE A 55 -24.04 27.97 12.13
N LEU A 56 -23.84 26.68 12.35
CA LEU A 56 -22.53 26.13 12.69
C LEU A 56 -21.52 26.42 11.57
N GLU A 57 -21.86 26.14 10.32
CA GLU A 57 -21.00 26.38 9.17
C GLU A 57 -20.60 27.86 9.04
N GLN A 58 -21.53 28.76 9.30
CA GLN A 58 -21.28 30.19 9.22
C GLN A 58 -20.39 30.73 10.35
N ASN A 59 -20.39 30.11 11.52
CA ASN A 59 -19.77 30.69 12.70
C ASN A 59 -18.61 29.90 13.29
N LEU A 60 -18.48 28.60 12.96
CA LEU A 60 -17.40 27.74 13.45
C LEU A 60 -16.04 28.33 13.07
N TYR A 61 -15.13 28.43 14.03
CA TYR A 61 -13.77 28.96 13.89
C TYR A 61 -13.67 30.42 13.38
N ARG A 62 -14.78 31.18 13.42
CA ARG A 62 -14.76 32.59 12.97
C ARG A 62 -14.65 33.57 14.12
N TYR A 63 -14.68 33.09 15.36
CA TYR A 63 -14.50 33.85 16.61
C TYR A 63 -15.34 35.12 16.67
N ASN A 64 -16.57 35.08 16.13
CA ASN A 64 -17.47 36.24 16.05
C ASN A 64 -18.40 36.37 17.24
N GLY A 65 -18.26 35.49 18.26
CA GLY A 65 -19.04 35.50 19.49
C GLY A 65 -20.55 35.19 19.37
N LYS A 66 -20.97 34.75 18.18
CA LYS A 66 -22.39 34.37 17.99
C LYS A 66 -22.67 33.02 18.64
N ILE A 67 -23.81 32.92 19.31
CA ILE A 67 -24.24 31.71 20.03
C ILE A 67 -25.61 31.30 19.50
N TRP A 68 -25.79 30.01 19.24
CA TRP A 68 -27.09 29.41 18.97
C TRP A 68 -27.95 29.47 20.24
N LYS A 69 -29.19 29.97 20.12
CA LYS A 69 -30.03 30.23 21.29
C LYS A 69 -31.07 29.15 21.59
N ASN A 70 -31.36 28.31 20.61
CA ASN A 70 -32.36 27.24 20.73
C ASN A 70 -31.69 25.92 21.11
N ASP A 71 -32.49 24.98 21.62
CA ASP A 71 -31.98 23.64 21.87
C ASP A 71 -31.49 22.94 20.55
N PRO A 72 -30.29 22.37 20.52
CA PRO A 72 -29.80 21.69 19.34
C PRO A 72 -30.55 20.36 19.15
N GLN A 73 -31.11 20.16 17.96
CA GLN A 73 -31.78 18.92 17.56
C GLN A 73 -30.93 18.07 16.61
N ASP A 74 -30.16 18.75 15.74
CA ASP A 74 -29.37 18.10 14.67
C ASP A 74 -27.93 17.84 15.05
N ILE A 75 -27.49 18.32 16.22
CA ILE A 75 -26.10 18.21 16.68
C ILE A 75 -26.09 17.59 18.07
N GLN A 76 -25.39 16.47 18.19
CA GLN A 76 -25.16 15.77 19.45
C GLN A 76 -23.67 15.66 19.73
N ILE A 77 -23.27 15.79 20.98
CA ILE A 77 -21.90 15.61 21.43
C ILE A 77 -21.88 14.47 22.44
N PHE A 78 -21.14 13.45 22.14
CA PHE A 78 -20.88 12.33 23.03
C PHE A 78 -19.38 12.24 23.33
N ARG A 79 -19.01 11.86 24.53
CA ARG A 79 -17.65 11.61 24.93
C ARG A 79 -17.59 10.26 25.65
N GLY A 80 -16.95 9.29 25.02
CA GLY A 80 -16.66 7.99 25.62
C GLY A 80 -15.43 8.05 26.53
N LYS A 81 -15.27 7.04 27.36
CA LYS A 81 -14.08 6.85 28.20
C LYS A 81 -12.87 6.35 27.40
N ASN A 82 -13.15 5.67 26.30
CA ASN A 82 -12.16 5.08 25.39
C ASN A 82 -12.75 4.96 23.98
N PRO A 83 -11.92 4.69 22.95
CA PRO A 83 -12.38 4.51 21.58
C PRO A 83 -13.46 3.43 21.39
N ALA A 84 -13.44 2.36 22.18
CA ALA A 84 -14.43 1.29 22.10
C ALA A 84 -15.82 1.77 22.48
N GLU A 85 -15.95 2.55 23.58
CA GLU A 85 -17.23 3.13 24.01
C GLU A 85 -17.75 4.16 23.00
N GLU A 86 -16.87 4.96 22.40
CA GLU A 86 -17.24 5.91 21.35
C GLU A 86 -17.75 5.19 20.09
N THR A 87 -17.07 4.13 19.68
CA THR A 87 -17.47 3.31 18.51
C THR A 87 -18.79 2.59 18.76
N GLU A 88 -19.01 2.04 19.97
CA GLU A 88 -20.27 1.40 20.35
C GLU A 88 -21.43 2.39 20.31
N TYR A 89 -21.22 3.61 20.80
CA TYR A 89 -22.21 4.66 20.68
C TYR A 89 -22.53 5.01 19.23
N VAL A 90 -21.52 5.09 18.36
CA VAL A 90 -21.71 5.32 16.92
C VAL A 90 -22.53 4.20 16.29
N CYS A 91 -22.25 2.92 16.62
CA CYS A 91 -23.04 1.78 16.15
C CYS A 91 -24.51 1.90 16.57
N SER A 92 -24.76 2.31 17.82
CA SER A 92 -26.12 2.52 18.32
C SER A 92 -26.84 3.63 17.56
N CYS A 93 -26.17 4.76 17.30
CA CYS A 93 -26.72 5.85 16.52
C CYS A 93 -27.04 5.44 15.06
N ILE A 94 -26.12 4.69 14.41
CA ILE A 94 -26.36 4.18 13.06
C ILE A 94 -27.58 3.27 13.01
N ASN A 95 -27.68 2.31 13.94
CA ASN A 95 -28.80 1.38 14.03
C ASN A 95 -30.12 2.12 14.30
N GLU A 96 -30.12 3.12 15.17
CA GLU A 96 -31.30 3.95 15.43
C GLU A 96 -31.76 4.69 14.17
N LYS A 97 -30.85 5.31 13.45
CA LYS A 97 -31.17 6.05 12.22
C LYS A 97 -31.69 5.15 11.11
N VAL A 98 -31.10 3.97 10.96
CA VAL A 98 -31.55 3.01 9.95
C VAL A 98 -32.92 2.41 10.33
N GLN A 99 -33.09 1.96 11.58
CA GLN A 99 -34.32 1.26 12.01
C GLN A 99 -35.50 2.18 12.27
N LYS A 100 -35.28 3.36 12.86
CA LYS A 100 -36.38 4.27 13.25
C LYS A 100 -36.61 5.37 12.23
N GLU A 101 -35.55 5.90 11.60
CA GLU A 101 -35.66 7.02 10.67
C GLU A 101 -35.69 6.57 9.20
N GLY A 102 -35.45 5.25 8.92
CA GLY A 102 -35.47 4.70 7.57
C GLY A 102 -34.31 5.13 6.68
N MET A 103 -33.22 5.60 7.28
CA MET A 103 -31.99 5.93 6.54
C MET A 103 -31.32 4.65 6.01
N ARG A 104 -30.61 4.79 4.90
CA ARG A 104 -29.80 3.68 4.36
C ARG A 104 -28.38 3.80 4.89
N TYR A 105 -27.70 2.70 5.09
CA TYR A 105 -26.27 2.71 5.51
C TYR A 105 -25.40 3.60 4.62
N ARG A 106 -25.65 3.62 3.32
CA ARG A 106 -24.92 4.47 2.35
C ARG A 106 -25.13 5.97 2.51
N ASP A 107 -26.13 6.38 3.26
CA ASP A 107 -26.45 7.79 3.53
C ASP A 107 -25.75 8.28 4.81
N LEU A 108 -25.04 7.40 5.51
CA LEU A 108 -24.34 7.66 6.76
C LEU A 108 -22.82 7.64 6.54
N ALA A 109 -22.12 8.58 7.15
CA ALA A 109 -20.66 8.64 7.10
C ALA A 109 -20.10 8.85 8.51
N VAL A 110 -19.02 8.11 8.82
CA VAL A 110 -18.22 8.30 10.03
C VAL A 110 -16.86 8.86 9.62
N VAL A 111 -16.44 9.94 10.24
CA VAL A 111 -15.17 10.61 9.92
C VAL A 111 -14.30 10.65 11.16
N THR A 112 -13.07 10.21 11.06
CA THR A 112 -12.06 10.30 12.10
C THR A 112 -10.79 10.96 11.60
N GLY A 113 -10.12 11.71 12.44
CA GLY A 113 -8.79 12.27 12.19
C GLY A 113 -7.66 11.28 12.51
N ASP A 114 -7.97 10.16 13.18
CA ASP A 114 -7.00 9.14 13.60
C ASP A 114 -7.52 7.75 13.28
N LEU A 115 -7.40 7.40 12.00
CA LEU A 115 -7.80 6.08 11.51
C LEU A 115 -6.90 4.96 12.04
N ALA A 116 -5.64 5.26 12.34
CA ALA A 116 -4.70 4.28 12.86
C ALA A 116 -5.14 3.73 14.22
N SER A 117 -5.68 4.60 15.10
CA SER A 117 -6.19 4.20 16.43
C SER A 117 -7.61 3.63 16.37
N TYR A 118 -8.49 4.20 15.54
CA TYR A 118 -9.90 3.83 15.52
C TYR A 118 -10.26 2.74 14.49
N GLY A 119 -9.49 2.59 13.40
CA GLY A 119 -9.88 1.77 12.26
C GLY A 119 -10.16 0.31 12.61
N LYS A 120 -9.30 -0.31 13.41
CA LYS A 120 -9.48 -1.71 13.84
C LYS A 120 -10.69 -1.89 14.75
N GLU A 121 -10.90 -0.95 15.67
CA GLU A 121 -12.05 -0.98 16.58
C GLU A 121 -13.37 -0.75 15.85
N ILE A 122 -13.40 0.20 14.91
CA ILE A 122 -14.56 0.45 14.06
C ILE A 122 -14.91 -0.80 13.24
N ALA A 123 -13.92 -1.39 12.55
CA ALA A 123 -14.14 -2.61 11.77
C ALA A 123 -14.72 -3.73 12.62
N HIS A 124 -14.11 -4.01 13.77
CA HIS A 124 -14.56 -5.06 14.68
C HIS A 124 -16.00 -4.83 15.18
N ARG A 125 -16.31 -3.62 15.64
CA ARG A 125 -17.64 -3.30 16.18
C ARG A 125 -18.72 -3.27 15.11
N PHE A 126 -18.39 -2.80 13.91
CA PHE A 126 -19.35 -2.81 12.79
C PHE A 126 -19.65 -4.23 12.32
N ASP A 127 -18.63 -5.13 12.26
CA ASP A 127 -18.82 -6.52 11.97
C ASP A 127 -19.71 -7.21 13.03
N GLU A 128 -19.45 -6.98 14.33
CA GLU A 128 -20.28 -7.49 15.43
C GLU A 128 -21.72 -6.99 15.36
N ALA A 129 -21.92 -5.72 14.99
CA ALA A 129 -23.24 -5.10 14.87
C ALA A 129 -23.95 -5.42 13.54
N GLY A 130 -23.32 -6.10 12.61
CA GLY A 130 -23.85 -6.39 11.28
C GLY A 130 -24.04 -5.14 10.41
N ILE A 131 -23.25 -4.08 10.65
CA ILE A 131 -23.30 -2.82 9.93
C ILE A 131 -22.41 -2.95 8.69
N PRO A 132 -22.93 -2.90 7.46
CA PRO A 132 -22.09 -2.86 6.27
C PRO A 132 -21.36 -1.52 6.18
N TYR A 133 -20.04 -1.56 5.96
CA TYR A 133 -19.22 -0.37 5.91
C TYR A 133 -18.14 -0.45 4.85
N PHE A 134 -17.65 0.70 4.47
CA PHE A 134 -16.42 0.88 3.72
C PHE A 134 -15.45 1.70 4.58
N LEU A 135 -14.25 1.18 4.80
CA LEU A 135 -13.18 1.86 5.51
C LEU A 135 -12.13 2.35 4.49
N ASP A 136 -12.02 3.67 4.35
CA ASP A 136 -11.00 4.30 3.48
C ASP A 136 -9.63 4.25 4.17
N ASP A 137 -9.14 3.03 4.37
CA ASP A 137 -7.81 2.77 4.91
C ASP A 137 -6.85 2.40 3.78
N LYS A 138 -5.76 3.14 3.70
CA LYS A 138 -4.70 2.84 2.75
C LYS A 138 -3.84 1.72 3.31
N LYS A 139 -3.93 0.54 2.73
CA LYS A 139 -3.12 -0.60 3.13
C LYS A 139 -1.66 -0.43 2.71
N SER A 140 -0.76 -0.74 3.63
CA SER A 140 0.66 -0.92 3.31
C SER A 140 0.86 -2.15 2.43
N ILE A 141 1.80 -2.07 1.50
CA ILE A 141 2.17 -3.20 0.63
C ILE A 141 3.23 -4.12 1.27
N LEU A 142 3.70 -3.82 2.47
CA LEU A 142 4.84 -4.52 3.08
C LEU A 142 4.62 -6.01 3.29
N GLU A 143 3.36 -6.42 3.48
CA GLU A 143 2.98 -7.83 3.66
C GLU A 143 2.72 -8.56 2.32
N ASN A 144 2.83 -7.86 1.20
CA ASN A 144 2.61 -8.46 -0.11
C ASN A 144 3.77 -9.40 -0.47
N PRO A 145 3.49 -10.65 -0.92
CA PRO A 145 4.54 -11.60 -1.30
C PRO A 145 5.48 -11.12 -2.41
N PHE A 146 5.07 -10.17 -3.24
CA PHE A 146 5.93 -9.55 -4.24
C PHE A 146 7.01 -8.67 -3.60
N ILE A 147 6.67 -7.90 -2.57
CA ILE A 147 7.66 -7.13 -1.80
C ILE A 147 8.63 -8.07 -1.07
N GLU A 148 8.10 -9.15 -0.51
CA GLU A 148 8.93 -10.18 0.12
C GLU A 148 9.88 -10.86 -0.88
N LEU A 149 9.45 -11.08 -2.12
CA LEU A 149 10.31 -11.60 -3.19
C LEU A 149 11.53 -10.68 -3.40
N ILE A 150 11.32 -9.38 -3.55
CA ILE A 150 12.39 -8.42 -3.78
C ILE A 150 13.33 -8.36 -2.57
N ARG A 151 12.80 -8.26 -1.36
CA ARG A 151 13.58 -8.26 -0.12
C ARG A 151 14.42 -9.51 0.04
N ALA A 152 13.79 -10.68 -0.11
CA ALA A 152 14.46 -11.96 0.02
C ALA A 152 15.50 -12.20 -1.08
N ALA A 153 15.24 -11.73 -2.30
CA ALA A 153 16.22 -11.77 -3.40
C ALA A 153 17.47 -10.93 -3.07
N LEU A 154 17.30 -9.70 -2.57
CA LEU A 154 18.41 -8.83 -2.19
C LEU A 154 19.19 -9.38 -0.98
N ASP A 155 18.51 -9.93 0.03
CA ASP A 155 19.17 -10.63 1.14
C ASP A 155 19.93 -11.86 0.62
N GLY A 156 19.34 -12.62 -0.29
CA GLY A 156 19.99 -13.75 -0.95
C GLY A 156 21.25 -13.35 -1.73
N VAL A 157 21.21 -12.23 -2.44
CA VAL A 157 22.37 -11.64 -3.12
C VAL A 157 23.48 -11.30 -2.13
N LYS A 158 23.13 -10.76 -0.97
CA LYS A 158 24.06 -10.34 0.07
C LYS A 158 24.80 -11.51 0.70
N ASP A 159 24.11 -12.51 1.20
CA ASP A 159 24.71 -13.57 2.03
C ASP A 159 24.44 -15.00 1.56
N ALA A 160 23.44 -15.22 0.70
CA ALA A 160 22.96 -16.54 0.33
C ALA A 160 22.78 -17.47 1.55
N SER A 161 22.18 -16.93 2.62
CA SER A 161 21.83 -17.72 3.79
C SER A 161 20.73 -18.72 3.43
N TYR A 162 20.55 -19.75 4.29
CA TYR A 162 19.45 -20.69 4.14
C TYR A 162 18.10 -19.93 4.17
N GLU A 163 17.97 -19.02 5.10
CA GLU A 163 16.74 -18.26 5.31
C GLU A 163 16.40 -17.36 4.13
N SER A 164 17.36 -16.61 3.59
CA SER A 164 17.13 -15.68 2.48
C SER A 164 16.75 -16.42 1.19
N ILE A 165 17.44 -17.52 0.88
CA ILE A 165 17.14 -18.29 -0.33
C ILE A 165 15.75 -18.95 -0.26
N PHE A 166 15.38 -19.56 0.89
CA PHE A 166 14.06 -20.20 0.98
C PHE A 166 12.92 -19.20 1.18
N ARG A 167 13.14 -18.03 1.77
CA ARG A 167 12.17 -16.92 1.73
C ARG A 167 11.89 -16.51 0.29
N TYR A 168 12.93 -16.30 -0.53
CA TYR A 168 12.81 -15.98 -1.96
C TYR A 168 11.99 -17.04 -2.71
N LEU A 169 12.34 -18.32 -2.57
CA LEU A 169 11.67 -19.41 -3.27
C LEU A 169 10.21 -19.62 -2.85
N LYS A 170 9.92 -19.43 -1.56
CA LYS A 170 8.57 -19.65 -0.98
C LYS A 170 7.59 -18.50 -1.18
N THR A 171 7.97 -17.43 -1.87
CA THR A 171 7.06 -16.34 -2.21
C THR A 171 5.97 -16.77 -3.20
N GLY A 172 6.15 -17.89 -3.91
CA GLY A 172 5.22 -18.41 -4.88
C GLY A 172 5.33 -17.80 -6.27
N PHE A 173 6.39 -17.01 -6.55
CA PHE A 173 6.62 -16.36 -7.85
C PHE A 173 7.77 -16.97 -8.65
N VAL A 174 8.57 -17.85 -8.04
CA VAL A 174 9.75 -18.45 -8.69
C VAL A 174 9.35 -19.71 -9.46
N TYR A 175 8.76 -19.49 -10.62
CA TYR A 175 8.37 -20.51 -11.61
C TYR A 175 8.29 -19.88 -13.01
N ASP A 176 8.30 -20.67 -14.05
CA ASP A 176 8.13 -20.26 -15.45
C ASP A 176 7.60 -21.41 -16.32
N GLU A 177 7.88 -21.37 -17.63
CA GLU A 177 7.52 -22.42 -18.57
C GLU A 177 8.34 -23.71 -18.39
N THR A 178 9.52 -23.61 -17.76
CA THR A 178 10.40 -24.76 -17.47
C THR A 178 9.89 -25.56 -16.28
N TYR A 179 9.43 -24.87 -15.26
CA TYR A 179 8.87 -25.45 -14.05
C TYR A 179 7.54 -24.78 -13.73
N SER A 180 6.46 -25.53 -13.75
CA SER A 180 5.16 -25.06 -13.28
C SER A 180 5.23 -24.67 -11.79
N ARG A 181 4.24 -23.94 -11.33
CA ARG A 181 4.18 -23.50 -9.92
C ARG A 181 4.22 -24.69 -8.95
N GLU A 182 3.47 -25.75 -9.26
CA GLU A 182 3.39 -26.96 -8.44
C GLU A 182 4.71 -27.72 -8.44
N GLU A 183 5.34 -27.88 -9.61
CA GLU A 183 6.67 -28.53 -9.74
C GLU A 183 7.74 -27.74 -8.99
N ALA A 184 7.77 -26.41 -9.16
CA ALA A 184 8.68 -25.53 -8.44
C ALA A 184 8.53 -25.63 -6.93
N GLN A 185 7.29 -25.74 -6.42
CA GLN A 185 7.04 -25.93 -4.99
C GLN A 185 7.58 -27.25 -4.48
N VAL A 186 7.32 -28.35 -5.19
CA VAL A 186 7.83 -29.69 -4.83
C VAL A 186 9.36 -29.71 -4.85
N LEU A 187 9.98 -29.14 -5.87
CA LEU A 187 11.43 -29.06 -5.98
C LEU A 187 12.04 -28.15 -4.91
N THR A 188 11.38 -27.05 -4.58
CA THR A 188 11.78 -26.16 -3.46
C THR A 188 11.81 -26.93 -2.15
N ASP A 189 10.74 -27.67 -1.81
CA ASP A 189 10.65 -28.45 -0.57
C ASP A 189 11.75 -29.53 -0.50
N ARG A 190 12.01 -30.19 -1.62
CA ARG A 190 13.07 -31.17 -1.74
C ARG A 190 14.46 -30.53 -1.58
N MET A 191 14.69 -29.40 -2.22
CA MET A 191 15.93 -28.64 -2.11
C MET A 191 16.14 -28.13 -0.68
N GLU A 192 15.06 -27.70 0.00
CA GLU A 192 15.11 -27.29 1.40
C GLU A 192 15.55 -28.42 2.33
N ASN A 193 14.94 -29.60 2.17
CA ASN A 193 15.31 -30.78 2.95
C ASN A 193 16.78 -31.16 2.72
N TYR A 194 17.24 -31.11 1.47
CA TYR A 194 18.63 -31.38 1.14
C TYR A 194 19.59 -30.34 1.76
N ALA A 195 19.29 -29.05 1.57
CA ALA A 195 20.11 -27.98 2.10
C ALA A 195 20.20 -28.01 3.64
N ARG A 196 19.09 -28.34 4.31
CA ARG A 196 19.03 -28.50 5.77
C ARG A 196 19.86 -29.68 6.23
N ALA A 197 19.74 -30.83 5.58
CA ALA A 197 20.47 -32.05 5.95
C ALA A 197 22.00 -31.89 5.82
N LEU A 198 22.46 -31.10 4.85
CA LEU A 198 23.89 -30.92 4.57
C LEU A 198 24.44 -29.57 5.03
N GLY A 199 23.62 -28.72 5.65
CA GLY A 199 24.04 -27.41 6.15
C GLY A 199 24.48 -26.45 5.02
N ILE A 200 23.80 -26.48 3.87
CA ILE A 200 24.11 -25.62 2.73
C ILE A 200 23.81 -24.15 3.07
N LYS A 201 24.83 -23.31 3.01
CA LYS A 201 24.71 -21.86 3.22
C LYS A 201 25.88 -21.13 2.55
N GLY A 202 25.64 -19.90 2.15
CA GLY A 202 26.62 -19.02 1.50
C GLY A 202 26.90 -19.39 0.04
N TRP A 203 27.22 -18.40 -0.75
CA TRP A 203 27.38 -18.50 -2.20
C TRP A 203 28.28 -19.64 -2.65
N LYS A 204 29.40 -19.88 -1.94
CA LYS A 204 30.33 -20.97 -2.30
C LYS A 204 29.59 -22.32 -2.35
N ASN A 205 28.75 -22.63 -1.35
CA ASN A 205 28.06 -23.91 -1.28
C ASN A 205 26.85 -23.98 -2.22
N TRP A 206 26.25 -22.85 -2.51
CA TRP A 206 25.17 -22.75 -3.49
C TRP A 206 25.64 -22.85 -4.93
N ASP A 207 26.86 -22.39 -5.24
CA ASP A 207 27.46 -22.48 -6.59
C ASP A 207 28.07 -23.87 -6.90
N MET A 208 28.47 -24.63 -5.86
CA MET A 208 29.04 -25.96 -6.04
C MET A 208 27.99 -26.96 -6.54
N THR A 209 28.43 -27.91 -7.37
CA THR A 209 27.62 -29.09 -7.70
C THR A 209 27.43 -29.96 -6.45
N TRP A 210 26.20 -30.33 -6.17
CA TRP A 210 25.88 -31.19 -5.06
C TRP A 210 26.03 -32.66 -5.46
N GLU A 211 26.94 -33.37 -4.80
CA GLU A 211 27.29 -34.74 -5.13
C GLU A 211 26.91 -35.75 -4.03
N LYS A 212 26.71 -35.26 -2.79
CA LYS A 212 26.45 -36.13 -1.64
C LYS A 212 24.99 -36.58 -1.60
N PRO A 213 24.70 -37.90 -1.63
CA PRO A 213 23.35 -38.40 -1.47
C PRO A 213 22.82 -38.12 -0.06
N CYS A 214 21.57 -37.71 0.04
CA CYS A 214 20.88 -37.54 1.34
C CYS A 214 20.48 -38.92 1.86
N ARG A 215 20.77 -39.22 3.13
CA ARG A 215 20.32 -40.49 3.77
C ARG A 215 18.84 -40.41 4.08
N GLY A 216 18.03 -41.34 3.57
CA GLY A 216 16.63 -41.54 3.97
C GLY A 216 15.57 -40.86 3.13
N GLY A 217 15.89 -40.30 1.99
CA GLY A 217 14.91 -39.75 1.04
C GLY A 217 14.64 -40.67 -0.14
N GLU A 218 13.45 -40.60 -0.73
CA GLU A 218 13.15 -41.10 -2.06
C GLU A 218 14.31 -40.77 -3.03
N ARG A 219 14.54 -41.60 -4.02
CA ARG A 219 15.62 -41.42 -5.04
C ARG A 219 15.41 -40.09 -5.77
N LEU A 220 15.80 -39.00 -5.13
CA LEU A 220 15.95 -37.70 -5.77
C LEU A 220 17.12 -37.83 -6.77
N SER A 221 16.85 -37.58 -8.02
CA SER A 221 17.91 -37.32 -8.99
C SER A 221 18.64 -36.07 -8.51
N LEU A 222 19.88 -36.24 -8.00
CA LEU A 222 20.74 -35.10 -7.67
C LEU A 222 20.98 -34.20 -8.88
N GLU A 223 20.87 -34.77 -10.06
CA GLU A 223 20.94 -34.05 -11.32
C GLU A 223 19.78 -33.07 -11.48
N GLU A 224 18.54 -33.51 -11.28
CA GLU A 224 17.34 -32.66 -11.29
C GLU A 224 17.44 -31.54 -10.25
N LEU A 225 17.87 -31.90 -9.03
CA LEU A 225 18.02 -30.91 -7.96
C LEU A 225 19.12 -29.88 -8.26
N ASN A 226 20.23 -30.29 -8.89
CA ASN A 226 21.27 -29.37 -9.34
C ASN A 226 20.79 -28.47 -10.49
N GLN A 227 20.00 -28.98 -11.44
CA GLN A 227 19.42 -28.20 -12.52
C GLN A 227 18.47 -27.14 -11.96
N TYR A 228 17.55 -27.55 -11.09
CA TYR A 228 16.63 -26.63 -10.43
C TYR A 228 17.37 -25.57 -9.61
N ARG A 229 18.37 -25.97 -8.82
CA ARG A 229 19.21 -25.05 -8.05
C ARG A 229 19.89 -23.99 -8.95
N GLN A 230 20.46 -24.40 -10.07
CA GLN A 230 21.10 -23.48 -11.02
C GLN A 230 20.09 -22.49 -11.58
N TRP A 231 18.93 -22.99 -11.96
CA TRP A 231 17.86 -22.19 -12.53
C TRP A 231 17.32 -21.14 -11.52
N VAL A 232 17.00 -21.51 -10.29
CA VAL A 232 16.48 -20.57 -9.29
C VAL A 232 17.49 -19.53 -8.83
N LEU A 233 18.78 -19.84 -8.90
CA LEU A 233 19.84 -18.91 -8.50
C LEU A 233 20.27 -17.94 -9.60
N GLU A 234 19.91 -18.19 -10.84
CA GLU A 234 20.35 -17.34 -11.97
C GLU A 234 19.93 -15.87 -11.79
N PRO A 235 18.67 -15.53 -11.45
CA PRO A 235 18.27 -14.15 -11.19
C PRO A 235 19.10 -13.48 -10.09
N LEU A 236 19.41 -14.24 -9.03
CA LEU A 236 20.22 -13.73 -7.91
C LEU A 236 21.68 -13.52 -8.30
N LYS A 237 22.23 -14.34 -9.19
CA LYS A 237 23.60 -14.20 -9.72
C LYS A 237 23.74 -12.96 -10.57
N VAL A 238 22.75 -12.69 -11.43
CA VAL A 238 22.69 -11.48 -12.26
C VAL A 238 22.69 -10.24 -11.38
N LEU A 239 21.81 -10.18 -10.39
CA LEU A 239 21.78 -9.08 -9.41
C LEU A 239 23.09 -8.95 -8.63
N ARG A 240 23.65 -10.07 -8.17
CA ARG A 240 24.93 -10.08 -7.45
C ARG A 240 26.07 -9.52 -8.28
N GLN A 241 26.08 -9.82 -9.56
CA GLN A 241 27.11 -9.31 -10.47
C GLN A 241 27.00 -7.79 -10.63
N ALA A 242 25.80 -7.26 -10.76
CA ALA A 242 25.57 -5.82 -10.86
C ALA A 242 26.14 -5.04 -9.65
N PHE A 243 26.00 -5.57 -8.44
CA PHE A 243 26.58 -4.96 -7.24
C PHE A 243 28.11 -5.12 -7.13
N LYS A 244 28.72 -6.04 -7.85
CA LYS A 244 30.18 -6.27 -7.84
C LYS A 244 30.94 -5.43 -8.86
N GLU A 245 30.25 -4.80 -9.77
CA GLU A 245 30.87 -3.91 -10.74
C GLU A 245 31.60 -2.77 -10.04
N GLU A 246 32.80 -2.42 -10.50
CA GLU A 246 33.67 -1.42 -9.87
C GLU A 246 33.00 -0.04 -9.75
N ASN A 247 32.17 0.31 -10.75
CA ASN A 247 31.44 1.56 -10.85
C ASN A 247 29.91 1.36 -10.70
N ALA A 248 29.49 0.40 -9.89
CA ALA A 248 28.07 0.17 -9.65
C ALA A 248 27.39 1.40 -9.07
N THR A 249 26.38 1.91 -9.75
CA THR A 249 25.53 3.02 -9.31
C THR A 249 24.13 2.52 -8.96
N ILE A 250 23.39 3.32 -8.21
CA ILE A 250 21.99 3.01 -7.90
C ILE A 250 21.19 2.80 -9.19
N SER A 251 21.38 3.62 -10.21
CA SER A 251 20.71 3.47 -11.51
C SER A 251 21.08 2.13 -12.19
N SER A 252 22.38 1.76 -12.24
CA SER A 252 22.77 0.52 -12.90
C SER A 252 22.20 -0.73 -12.21
N VAL A 253 22.21 -0.75 -10.88
CA VAL A 253 21.65 -1.87 -10.10
C VAL A 253 20.13 -1.92 -10.21
N THR A 254 19.45 -0.77 -10.14
CA THR A 254 18.00 -0.71 -10.26
C THR A 254 17.52 -1.14 -11.65
N THR A 255 18.26 -0.77 -12.71
CA THR A 255 18.00 -1.25 -14.07
C THR A 255 18.07 -2.77 -14.14
N VAL A 256 19.12 -3.38 -13.55
CA VAL A 256 19.27 -4.84 -13.51
C VAL A 256 18.17 -5.49 -12.68
N LEU A 257 17.80 -4.91 -11.53
CA LEU A 257 16.68 -5.40 -10.72
C LEU A 257 15.38 -5.41 -11.55
N ARG A 258 15.08 -4.33 -12.24
CA ARG A 258 13.91 -4.24 -13.13
C ARG A 258 13.91 -5.31 -14.20
N GLN A 259 15.04 -5.50 -14.90
CA GLN A 259 15.20 -6.55 -15.91
C GLN A 259 14.98 -7.96 -15.34
N VAL A 260 15.46 -8.23 -14.13
CA VAL A 260 15.22 -9.50 -13.44
C VAL A 260 13.73 -9.70 -13.14
N LEU A 261 13.04 -8.67 -12.62
CA LEU A 261 11.61 -8.74 -12.33
C LEU A 261 10.78 -8.96 -13.62
N GLU A 262 11.13 -8.29 -14.70
CA GLU A 262 10.52 -8.47 -16.03
C GLU A 262 10.78 -9.89 -16.60
N SER A 263 12.03 -10.39 -16.51
CA SER A 263 12.39 -11.73 -17.00
C SER A 263 11.64 -12.85 -16.29
N MET A 264 11.25 -12.61 -15.03
CA MET A 264 10.42 -13.52 -14.23
C MET A 264 8.93 -13.40 -14.55
N LYS A 265 8.51 -12.51 -15.46
CA LYS A 265 7.11 -12.25 -15.85
C LYS A 265 6.22 -11.97 -14.65
N LEU A 266 6.70 -11.12 -13.71
CA LEU A 266 6.02 -10.89 -12.44
C LEU A 266 4.72 -10.11 -12.60
N GLU A 267 4.61 -9.23 -13.57
CA GLU A 267 3.38 -8.50 -13.88
C GLU A 267 2.24 -9.48 -14.22
N GLU A 268 2.49 -10.40 -15.18
CA GLU A 268 1.52 -11.42 -15.59
C GLU A 268 1.11 -12.34 -14.42
N LYS A 269 2.09 -12.71 -13.58
CA LYS A 269 1.83 -13.54 -12.40
C LYS A 269 0.97 -12.83 -11.37
N LEU A 270 1.24 -11.56 -11.09
CA LEU A 270 0.46 -10.74 -10.17
C LEU A 270 -0.97 -10.53 -10.70
N GLU A 271 -1.13 -10.30 -11.99
CA GLU A 271 -2.43 -10.23 -12.64
C GLU A 271 -3.21 -11.56 -12.51
N SER A 272 -2.53 -12.69 -12.72
CA SER A 272 -3.13 -14.02 -12.51
C SER A 272 -3.61 -14.22 -11.07
N PHE A 273 -2.84 -13.78 -10.07
CA PHE A 273 -3.28 -13.81 -8.68
C PHE A 273 -4.46 -12.87 -8.41
N SER A 274 -4.46 -11.68 -9.00
CA SER A 274 -5.61 -10.76 -8.92
C SER A 274 -6.88 -11.44 -9.43
N ASN A 275 -6.82 -12.04 -10.63
CA ASN A 275 -7.95 -12.74 -11.23
C ASN A 275 -8.41 -13.93 -10.39
N TYR A 276 -7.49 -14.70 -9.82
CA TYR A 276 -7.82 -15.80 -8.91
C TYR A 276 -8.67 -15.34 -7.71
N PHE A 277 -8.32 -14.21 -7.08
CA PHE A 277 -9.11 -13.68 -5.97
C PHE A 277 -10.49 -13.17 -6.43
N LEU A 278 -10.58 -12.53 -7.60
CA LEU A 278 -11.87 -12.09 -8.16
C LEU A 278 -12.82 -13.27 -8.45
N GLU A 279 -12.28 -14.42 -8.87
CA GLU A 279 -13.06 -15.62 -9.15
C GLU A 279 -13.52 -16.32 -7.87
N ARG A 280 -12.69 -16.33 -6.82
CA ARG A 280 -12.98 -17.03 -5.55
C ARG A 280 -14.11 -16.38 -4.77
N LYS A 281 -14.26 -15.07 -4.81
CA LYS A 281 -15.33 -14.26 -4.20
C LYS A 281 -15.53 -14.48 -2.70
N GLU A 282 -14.47 -14.76 -1.96
CA GLU A 282 -14.53 -14.80 -0.50
C GLU A 282 -14.45 -13.38 0.11
N PRO A 283 -14.92 -13.18 1.35
CA PRO A 283 -14.82 -11.90 2.01
C PRO A 283 -13.36 -11.37 2.05
N GLY A 284 -13.16 -10.16 1.55
CA GLY A 284 -11.84 -9.53 1.47
C GLY A 284 -11.03 -9.84 0.21
N ASP A 285 -11.48 -10.73 -0.68
CA ASP A 285 -10.77 -11.07 -1.90
C ASP A 285 -10.74 -9.93 -2.93
N GLU A 286 -11.78 -9.12 -3.00
CA GLU A 286 -11.77 -7.92 -3.85
C GLU A 286 -10.63 -6.97 -3.48
N ASN A 287 -10.36 -6.80 -2.19
CA ASN A 287 -9.27 -5.97 -1.70
C ASN A 287 -7.90 -6.59 -2.02
N ARG A 288 -7.78 -7.92 -1.92
CA ARG A 288 -6.56 -8.63 -2.32
C ARG A 288 -6.33 -8.53 -3.82
N ALA A 289 -7.36 -8.77 -4.63
CA ALA A 289 -7.26 -8.65 -6.09
C ALA A 289 -6.74 -7.26 -6.49
N ARG A 290 -7.27 -6.20 -5.89
CA ARG A 290 -6.81 -4.82 -6.13
C ARG A 290 -5.39 -4.58 -5.68
N GLU A 291 -4.98 -5.14 -4.55
CA GLU A 291 -3.61 -5.06 -4.08
C GLU A 291 -2.66 -5.67 -5.12
N TYR A 292 -2.96 -6.89 -5.58
CA TYR A 292 -2.15 -7.58 -6.58
C TYR A 292 -2.13 -6.87 -7.94
N SER A 293 -3.22 -6.24 -8.36
CA SER A 293 -3.27 -5.49 -9.63
C SER A 293 -2.49 -4.17 -9.63
N GLN A 294 -2.24 -3.58 -8.47
CA GLN A 294 -1.59 -2.27 -8.37
C GLN A 294 -0.14 -2.32 -7.89
N VAL A 295 0.24 -3.38 -7.15
CA VAL A 295 1.53 -3.43 -6.46
C VAL A 295 2.71 -3.37 -7.43
N TYR A 296 2.61 -3.99 -8.61
CA TYR A 296 3.68 -3.98 -9.61
C TYR A 296 3.98 -2.56 -10.11
N GLU A 297 2.95 -1.86 -10.58
CA GLU A 297 3.08 -0.48 -11.07
C GLU A 297 3.66 0.44 -9.99
N ARG A 298 3.18 0.32 -8.74
CA ARG A 298 3.70 1.13 -7.63
C ARG A 298 5.18 0.87 -7.31
N VAL A 299 5.60 -0.37 -7.42
CA VAL A 299 7.02 -0.71 -7.25
C VAL A 299 7.85 -0.17 -8.41
N MET A 300 7.37 -0.28 -9.65
CA MET A 300 8.07 0.30 -10.82
C MET A 300 8.19 1.82 -10.71
N GLU A 301 7.14 2.53 -10.30
CA GLU A 301 7.17 3.97 -10.02
C GLU A 301 8.20 4.33 -8.93
N LEU A 302 8.31 3.50 -7.88
CA LEU A 302 9.33 3.69 -6.85
C LEU A 302 10.74 3.54 -7.42
N LEU A 303 10.99 2.49 -8.22
CA LEU A 303 12.29 2.24 -8.83
C LEU A 303 12.69 3.38 -9.78
N GLU A 304 11.78 3.89 -10.59
CA GLU A 304 12.01 5.05 -11.46
C GLU A 304 12.32 6.32 -10.65
N ARG A 305 11.60 6.54 -9.56
CA ARG A 305 11.86 7.67 -8.67
C ARG A 305 13.23 7.56 -8.00
N LEU A 306 13.62 6.36 -7.61
CA LEU A 306 14.92 6.08 -7.02
C LEU A 306 16.05 6.38 -8.04
N GLU A 307 15.90 5.95 -9.28
CA GLU A 307 16.84 6.25 -10.37
C GLU A 307 16.94 7.77 -10.62
N GLY A 308 15.80 8.47 -10.63
CA GLY A 308 15.77 9.92 -10.86
C GLY A 308 16.38 10.76 -9.73
N LEU A 309 16.30 10.30 -8.49
CA LEU A 309 16.78 11.07 -7.31
C LEU A 309 18.20 10.71 -6.90
N LEU A 310 18.59 9.44 -6.98
CA LEU A 310 19.84 8.91 -6.44
C LEU A 310 20.65 8.10 -7.47
N GLY A 311 20.26 8.14 -8.74
CA GLY A 311 20.80 7.26 -9.77
C GLY A 311 22.32 7.27 -9.91
N ASP A 312 22.95 8.43 -9.77
CA ASP A 312 24.40 8.63 -9.91
C ASP A 312 25.19 8.21 -8.66
N GLU A 313 24.50 7.99 -7.53
CA GLU A 313 25.15 7.59 -6.29
C GLU A 313 25.70 6.15 -6.38
N LYS A 314 26.79 5.89 -5.67
CA LYS A 314 27.39 4.56 -5.63
C LYS A 314 26.45 3.56 -4.95
N ALA A 315 26.23 2.42 -5.60
CA ALA A 315 25.40 1.35 -5.06
C ALA A 315 26.15 0.53 -3.99
N ASP A 316 25.94 0.88 -2.72
CA ASP A 316 26.28 0.00 -1.61
C ASP A 316 25.09 -0.89 -1.27
N MET A 317 25.29 -2.21 -1.20
CA MET A 317 24.24 -3.20 -0.99
C MET A 317 23.38 -2.89 0.26
N LYS A 318 24.01 -2.54 1.37
CA LYS A 318 23.30 -2.26 2.62
C LYS A 318 22.45 -1.03 2.50
N ASN A 319 22.99 0.04 1.95
CA ASN A 319 22.29 1.30 1.76
C ASN A 319 21.16 1.15 0.76
N TYR A 320 21.38 0.40 -0.33
CA TYR A 320 20.37 0.14 -1.36
C TYR A 320 19.14 -0.58 -0.77
N ILE A 321 19.34 -1.63 0.03
CA ILE A 321 18.26 -2.34 0.71
C ILE A 321 17.49 -1.38 1.64
N GLN A 322 18.17 -0.57 2.44
CA GLN A 322 17.54 0.38 3.36
C GLN A 322 16.71 1.44 2.63
N ILE A 323 17.20 1.94 1.50
CA ILE A 323 16.48 2.93 0.68
C ILE A 323 15.22 2.30 0.08
N LEU A 324 15.31 1.08 -0.45
CA LEU A 324 14.15 0.37 -0.97
C LEU A 324 13.12 0.07 0.12
N ASP A 325 13.56 -0.37 1.30
CA ASP A 325 12.67 -0.65 2.43
C ASP A 325 11.92 0.60 2.86
N ALA A 326 12.60 1.74 3.00
CA ALA A 326 11.97 3.02 3.29
C ALA A 326 10.97 3.41 2.18
N GLY A 327 11.32 3.17 0.91
CA GLY A 327 10.41 3.40 -0.21
C GLY A 327 9.16 2.52 -0.17
N PHE A 328 9.30 1.24 0.17
CA PHE A 328 8.16 0.34 0.33
C PHE A 328 7.23 0.73 1.47
N GLU A 329 7.76 1.29 2.57
CA GLU A 329 6.95 1.81 3.69
C GLU A 329 6.08 3.00 3.30
N GLU A 330 6.54 3.80 2.35
CA GLU A 330 5.82 4.96 1.82
C GLU A 330 4.67 4.57 0.86
N ILE A 331 4.75 3.40 0.21
CA ILE A 331 3.74 2.95 -0.74
C ILE A 331 2.50 2.47 -0.02
N LYS A 332 1.38 3.08 -0.37
CA LYS A 332 0.06 2.70 0.13
C LYS A 332 -0.91 2.50 -1.04
N ILE A 333 -1.64 1.41 -0.99
CA ILE A 333 -2.68 1.10 -1.96
C ILE A 333 -4.03 1.50 -1.40
N GLY A 334 -4.77 2.31 -2.18
CA GLY A 334 -6.14 2.71 -1.85
C GLY A 334 -7.12 1.57 -2.08
N VAL A 335 -8.04 1.40 -1.14
CA VAL A 335 -9.20 0.51 -1.27
C VAL A 335 -10.35 1.35 -1.82
N LEU A 336 -11.02 0.90 -2.89
CA LEU A 336 -12.23 1.57 -3.39
C LEU A 336 -13.47 0.96 -2.72
N PRO A 337 -14.54 1.75 -2.49
CA PRO A 337 -15.78 1.20 -1.98
C PRO A 337 -16.34 0.16 -2.97
N ALA A 338 -16.91 -0.91 -2.42
CA ALA A 338 -17.73 -1.82 -3.21
C ALA A 338 -18.91 -1.02 -3.80
N THR A 339 -19.06 -1.02 -5.10
CA THR A 339 -20.17 -0.35 -5.81
C THR A 339 -21.47 -1.11 -5.66
#